data_63be5f7acef546afd7c5ea04a9ffca50
#
_entry.id   63be5f7acef546afd7c5ea04a9ffca50
#
_cell.length_a   1.000
_cell.length_b   1.000
_cell.length_c   1.000
_cell.angle_alpha   90.00
_cell.angle_beta   90.00
_cell.angle_gamma   90.00
#
_symmetry.space_group_name_H-M   'P 1'
#
loop_
_entity.id
_entity.type
_entity.pdbx_description
1 polymer ?
#
loop_
_entity_poly.entity_id
_entity_poly.type
_entity_poly.pdbx_seq_one_letter_code
_entity_poly.pdbx_strand_id
1 'polypeptide(L)'
;MDNKLLKLCKKENVLFNESMKNHTTFGCGGKVKAVIFPESVEELTLLTKTLKDEMIVLGNGSNVLVCDEGLDKYVISTLKVKEISCENECIYADCGVSMAKIASVAAENSLTGLEFASGIPGTVAGGIFMNAGAYDGEIKDVIVEAYAVDKDGNKKTFSKEELKLSYRHSVFVDNDYIITGAKFALKKGNKEVIYAT
;
A
#
# COMPACT_ATOMS: atom_id res chain seq x y z
N MET A 1 2.53 7.11 25.57
CA MET A 1 2.26 6.52 24.24
C MET A 1 3.51 5.85 23.68
N ASP A 2 4.67 6.49 23.68
CA ASP A 2 5.93 6.00 23.08
C ASP A 2 6.38 4.62 23.61
N ASN A 3 6.32 4.41 24.93
CA ASN A 3 6.61 3.09 25.52
C ASN A 3 5.66 1.97 25.07
N LYS A 4 4.45 2.31 24.61
CA LYS A 4 3.49 1.34 24.08
C LYS A 4 3.86 0.97 22.63
N LEU A 5 4.26 1.94 21.82
CA LEU A 5 4.72 1.74 20.45
C LEU A 5 5.97 0.85 20.39
N LEU A 6 6.94 1.10 21.27
CA LEU A 6 8.18 0.30 21.36
C LEU A 6 7.97 -1.14 21.85
N LYS A 7 6.75 -1.49 22.30
CA LYS A 7 6.34 -2.87 22.57
C LYS A 7 5.67 -3.56 21.38
N LEU A 8 5.21 -2.78 20.41
CA LEU A 8 4.51 -3.29 19.23
C LEU A 8 5.43 -3.43 18.02
N CYS A 9 6.49 -2.63 17.96
CA CYS A 9 7.45 -2.63 16.86
C CYS A 9 8.87 -2.59 17.40
N LYS A 10 9.83 -3.04 16.60
CA LYS A 10 11.26 -2.89 16.90
C LYS A 10 11.62 -1.41 17.01
N LYS A 11 12.53 -1.07 17.93
CA LYS A 11 12.93 0.31 18.18
C LYS A 11 13.47 1.02 16.93
N GLU A 12 14.23 0.32 16.11
CA GLU A 12 14.79 0.80 14.84
C GLU A 12 13.72 1.10 13.78
N ASN A 13 12.50 0.63 13.97
CA ASN A 13 11.35 0.87 13.09
C ASN A 13 10.48 2.05 13.52
N VAL A 14 10.90 2.81 14.53
CA VAL A 14 10.14 3.97 15.03
C VAL A 14 11.03 5.19 15.04
N LEU A 15 10.74 6.16 14.16
CA LEU A 15 11.48 7.42 14.02
C LEU A 15 10.65 8.55 14.64
N PHE A 16 10.98 8.94 15.88
CA PHE A 16 10.28 10.01 16.60
C PHE A 16 10.64 11.40 16.07
N ASN A 17 9.65 12.32 16.06
CA ASN A 17 9.83 13.72 15.66
C ASN A 17 10.45 13.84 14.25
N GLU A 18 10.04 12.94 13.34
CA GLU A 18 10.61 12.75 12.01
C GLU A 18 10.00 13.72 11.00
N SER A 19 10.83 14.20 10.06
CA SER A 19 10.40 15.10 9.00
C SER A 19 9.83 14.32 7.81
N MET A 20 8.65 14.67 7.37
CA MET A 20 7.98 14.02 6.25
C MET A 20 8.66 14.25 4.90
N LYS A 21 9.52 15.26 4.77
CA LYS A 21 10.33 15.49 3.56
C LYS A 21 11.21 14.29 3.18
N ASN A 22 11.56 13.44 4.16
CA ASN A 22 12.33 12.21 3.94
C ASN A 22 11.45 11.03 3.46
N HIS A 23 10.12 11.20 3.50
CA HIS A 23 9.14 10.15 3.24
C HIS A 23 8.12 10.52 2.17
N THR A 24 8.33 11.62 1.46
CA THR A 24 7.53 12.05 0.31
C THR A 24 8.42 12.25 -0.91
N THR A 25 7.93 11.91 -2.10
CA THR A 25 8.68 12.13 -3.35
C THR A 25 8.83 13.59 -3.70
N PHE A 26 7.95 14.46 -3.19
CA PHE A 26 8.09 15.91 -3.33
C PHE A 26 9.23 16.49 -2.47
N GLY A 27 9.78 15.71 -1.52
CA GLY A 27 10.86 16.17 -0.64
C GLY A 27 10.47 17.33 0.28
N CYS A 28 9.19 17.47 0.59
CA CYS A 28 8.65 18.50 1.49
C CYS A 28 7.79 17.88 2.58
N GLY A 29 7.51 18.66 3.63
CA GLY A 29 6.70 18.28 4.77
C GLY A 29 7.43 18.40 6.10
N GLY A 30 6.75 19.00 7.06
CA GLY A 30 7.24 19.19 8.42
C GLY A 30 7.25 17.91 9.25
N LYS A 31 7.41 18.09 10.56
CA LYS A 31 7.57 16.99 11.50
C LYS A 31 6.24 16.32 11.85
N VAL A 32 6.32 15.03 12.15
CA VAL A 32 5.22 14.23 12.71
C VAL A 32 5.65 13.63 14.06
N LYS A 33 4.69 13.15 14.88
CA LYS A 33 4.99 12.50 16.18
C LYS A 33 6.00 11.39 16.02
N ALA A 34 5.75 10.47 15.09
CA ALA A 34 6.71 9.46 14.66
C ALA A 34 6.31 8.90 13.29
N VAL A 35 7.30 8.40 12.56
CA VAL A 35 7.09 7.49 11.42
C VAL A 35 7.40 6.06 11.90
N ILE A 36 6.47 5.14 11.67
CA ILE A 36 6.50 3.76 12.18
C ILE A 36 6.44 2.81 10.98
N PHE A 37 7.34 1.83 10.97
CA PHE A 37 7.47 0.85 9.89
C PHE A 37 7.14 -0.56 10.40
N PRO A 38 5.85 -0.99 10.42
CA PRO A 38 5.51 -2.38 10.70
C PRO A 38 6.18 -3.32 9.68
N GLU A 39 6.58 -4.51 10.13
CA GLU A 39 7.20 -5.53 9.28
C GLU A 39 6.22 -6.61 8.84
N SER A 40 5.00 -6.63 9.40
CA SER A 40 3.95 -7.58 9.04
C SER A 40 2.56 -6.97 9.09
N VAL A 41 1.58 -7.66 8.50
CA VAL A 41 0.16 -7.30 8.56
C VAL A 41 -0.35 -7.32 10.01
N GLU A 42 0.17 -8.22 10.85
CA GLU A 42 -0.18 -8.32 12.26
C GLU A 42 0.27 -7.08 13.03
N GLU A 43 1.52 -6.64 12.84
CA GLU A 43 2.03 -5.40 13.44
C GLU A 43 1.23 -4.18 12.97
N LEU A 44 0.95 -4.08 11.66
CA LEU A 44 0.12 -3.02 11.09
C LEU A 44 -1.27 -3.00 11.76
N THR A 45 -1.90 -4.16 11.91
CA THR A 45 -3.22 -4.30 12.55
C THR A 45 -3.19 -3.86 14.02
N LEU A 46 -2.15 -4.25 14.76
CA LEU A 46 -2.00 -3.87 16.18
C LEU A 46 -1.75 -2.36 16.33
N LEU A 47 -0.96 -1.75 15.45
CA LEU A 47 -0.75 -0.31 15.42
C LEU A 47 -2.05 0.44 15.12
N THR A 48 -2.80 -0.02 14.11
CA THR A 48 -4.10 0.54 13.75
C THR A 48 -5.03 0.56 14.94
N LYS A 49 -5.21 -0.59 15.59
CA LYS A 49 -6.05 -0.72 16.79
C LYS A 49 -5.58 0.15 17.96
N THR A 50 -4.27 0.39 18.07
CA THR A 50 -3.68 1.15 19.16
C THR A 50 -3.78 2.65 18.96
N LEU A 51 -3.54 3.13 17.75
CA LEU A 51 -3.44 4.55 17.41
C LEU A 51 -4.75 5.16 16.92
N LYS A 52 -5.60 4.34 16.31
CA LYS A 52 -6.94 4.76 15.80
C LYS A 52 -6.86 6.08 15.01
N ASP A 53 -7.57 7.09 15.46
CA ASP A 53 -7.66 8.40 14.80
C ASP A 53 -6.38 9.26 14.93
N GLU A 54 -5.40 8.82 15.72
CA GLU A 54 -4.13 9.54 15.88
C GLU A 54 -3.10 9.21 14.80
N MET A 55 -3.45 8.40 13.80
CA MET A 55 -2.51 7.99 12.75
C MET A 55 -2.96 8.36 11.35
N ILE A 56 -2.00 8.31 10.44
CA ILE A 56 -2.16 8.34 8.98
C ILE A 56 -1.37 7.17 8.42
N VAL A 57 -1.90 6.48 7.41
CA VAL A 57 -1.18 5.41 6.71
C VAL A 57 -0.59 5.95 5.41
N LEU A 58 0.68 5.63 5.18
CA LEU A 58 1.45 6.07 4.04
C LEU A 58 2.09 4.88 3.31
N GLY A 59 1.96 4.84 2.00
CA GLY A 59 2.75 3.97 1.13
C GLY A 59 4.10 4.60 0.79
N ASN A 60 4.41 4.71 -0.49
CA ASN A 60 5.66 5.30 -1.00
C ASN A 60 5.74 6.84 -0.90
N GLY A 61 4.69 7.52 -0.44
CA GLY A 61 4.68 8.98 -0.38
C GLY A 61 4.68 9.69 -1.73
N SER A 62 4.29 9.01 -2.81
CA SER A 62 4.37 9.52 -4.19
C SER A 62 3.14 10.33 -4.64
N ASN A 63 2.06 10.33 -3.86
CA ASN A 63 0.83 11.06 -4.17
C ASN A 63 0.31 11.86 -2.96
N VAL A 64 1.22 12.39 -2.15
CA VAL A 64 0.87 13.18 -0.96
C VAL A 64 1.72 14.44 -0.87
N LEU A 65 1.09 15.50 -0.43
CA LEU A 65 1.72 16.75 -0.06
C LEU A 65 1.49 16.97 1.44
N VAL A 66 2.57 17.12 2.18
CA VAL A 66 2.53 17.36 3.63
C VAL A 66 2.94 18.81 3.89
N CYS A 67 2.20 19.53 4.73
CA CYS A 67 2.48 20.91 5.08
C CYS A 67 3.81 21.06 5.86
N ASP A 68 4.45 22.21 5.74
CA ASP A 68 5.75 22.48 6.37
C ASP A 68 5.66 22.59 7.90
N GLU A 69 4.49 22.95 8.44
CA GLU A 69 4.21 22.96 9.87
C GLU A 69 4.22 21.54 10.47
N GLY A 70 4.06 20.52 9.62
CA GLY A 70 3.95 19.13 10.04
C GLY A 70 2.55 18.75 10.50
N LEU A 71 2.45 17.58 11.15
CA LEU A 71 1.18 17.03 11.61
C LEU A 71 1.32 16.46 13.03
N ASP A 72 0.37 16.76 13.90
CA ASP A 72 0.29 16.17 15.23
C ASP A 72 -0.30 14.75 15.18
N LYS A 73 0.28 13.89 14.33
CA LYS A 73 -0.14 12.50 14.06
C LYS A 73 1.06 11.55 14.05
N TYR A 74 0.78 10.27 14.21
CA TYR A 74 1.70 9.19 13.86
C TYR A 74 1.52 8.83 12.38
N VAL A 75 2.60 8.52 11.69
CA VAL A 75 2.56 8.03 10.32
C VAL A 75 2.98 6.57 10.31
N ILE A 76 2.11 5.68 9.83
CA ILE A 76 2.44 4.28 9.62
C ILE A 76 2.84 4.11 8.15
N SER A 77 4.13 3.82 7.93
CA SER A 77 4.63 3.51 6.59
C SER A 77 4.54 2.02 6.31
N THR A 78 3.82 1.64 5.26
CA THR A 78 3.60 0.23 4.89
C THR A 78 4.80 -0.40 4.17
N LEU A 79 5.87 0.33 3.89
CA LEU A 79 6.98 -0.09 3.01
C LEU A 79 7.71 -1.38 3.45
N LYS A 80 7.59 -1.79 4.71
CA LYS A 80 8.18 -3.04 5.19
C LYS A 80 7.21 -4.23 5.21
N VAL A 81 5.91 -4.01 5.00
CA VAL A 81 4.88 -5.06 4.84
C VAL A 81 4.81 -5.41 3.36
N LYS A 82 5.64 -6.36 2.90
CA LYS A 82 5.92 -6.56 1.47
C LYS A 82 6.07 -8.02 1.03
N GLU A 83 5.37 -8.93 1.68
CA GLU A 83 5.28 -10.30 1.21
C GLU A 83 4.53 -10.35 -0.12
N ILE A 84 4.99 -11.21 -1.03
CA ILE A 84 4.39 -11.43 -2.34
C ILE A 84 4.55 -12.88 -2.75
N SER A 85 3.49 -13.47 -3.27
CA SER A 85 3.51 -14.82 -3.85
C SER A 85 2.75 -14.87 -5.16
N CYS A 86 3.11 -15.83 -6.00
CA CYS A 86 2.43 -16.13 -7.25
C CYS A 86 1.99 -17.59 -7.25
N GLU A 87 0.71 -17.83 -7.41
CA GLU A 87 0.12 -19.16 -7.47
C GLU A 87 -0.73 -19.28 -8.73
N ASN A 88 -0.29 -20.09 -9.67
CA ASN A 88 -0.90 -20.23 -11.00
C ASN A 88 -0.98 -18.88 -11.73
N GLU A 89 -2.18 -18.35 -11.96
CA GLU A 89 -2.46 -17.07 -12.62
C GLU A 89 -2.84 -15.97 -11.60
N CYS A 90 -2.64 -16.22 -10.31
CA CYS A 90 -2.95 -15.27 -9.24
C CYS A 90 -1.68 -14.78 -8.56
N ILE A 91 -1.63 -13.48 -8.27
CA ILE A 91 -0.62 -12.86 -7.42
C ILE A 91 -1.28 -12.36 -6.14
N TYR A 92 -0.69 -12.72 -5.01
CA TYR A 92 -1.05 -12.22 -3.68
C TYR A 92 0.07 -11.26 -3.24
N ALA A 93 -0.29 -10.05 -2.88
CA ALA A 93 0.69 -9.04 -2.50
C ALA A 93 0.22 -8.24 -1.29
N ASP A 94 1.12 -8.05 -0.34
CA ASP A 94 0.93 -7.17 0.80
C ASP A 94 0.88 -5.69 0.38
N CYS A 95 0.35 -4.85 1.27
CA CYS A 95 0.09 -3.43 1.06
C CYS A 95 1.33 -2.61 0.66
N GLY A 96 2.51 -2.98 1.16
CA GLY A 96 3.77 -2.26 0.93
C GLY A 96 4.58 -2.76 -0.27
N VAL A 97 4.14 -3.81 -0.97
CA VAL A 97 4.76 -4.24 -2.23
C VAL A 97 4.70 -3.11 -3.24
N SER A 98 5.82 -2.78 -3.90
CA SER A 98 5.81 -1.73 -4.91
C SER A 98 5.08 -2.16 -6.19
N MET A 99 4.46 -1.21 -6.89
CA MET A 99 3.80 -1.46 -8.17
C MET A 99 4.77 -2.05 -9.21
N ALA A 100 6.01 -1.57 -9.25
CA ALA A 100 7.05 -2.14 -10.12
C ALA A 100 7.40 -3.59 -9.73
N LYS A 101 7.41 -3.93 -8.43
CA LYS A 101 7.72 -5.31 -7.99
C LYS A 101 6.62 -6.29 -8.38
N ILE A 102 5.34 -5.90 -8.23
CA ILE A 102 4.24 -6.80 -8.62
C ILE A 102 4.22 -7.03 -10.14
N ALA A 103 4.55 -6.00 -10.95
CA ALA A 103 4.71 -6.12 -12.40
C ALA A 103 5.88 -7.06 -12.76
N SER A 104 7.03 -6.92 -12.07
CA SER A 104 8.18 -7.81 -12.26
C SER A 104 7.84 -9.27 -11.95
N VAL A 105 7.17 -9.54 -10.83
CA VAL A 105 6.74 -10.90 -10.46
C VAL A 105 5.78 -11.48 -11.48
N ALA A 106 4.85 -10.68 -12.03
CA ALA A 106 3.96 -11.11 -13.10
C ALA A 106 4.76 -11.53 -14.36
N ALA A 107 5.68 -10.67 -14.81
CA ALA A 107 6.51 -10.92 -15.98
C ALA A 107 7.42 -12.15 -15.80
N GLU A 108 8.04 -12.33 -14.63
CA GLU A 108 8.87 -13.49 -14.28
C GLU A 108 8.08 -14.81 -14.42
N ASN A 109 6.76 -14.78 -14.13
CA ASN A 109 5.85 -15.92 -14.22
C ASN A 109 5.10 -16.01 -15.55
N SER A 110 5.48 -15.21 -16.57
CA SER A 110 4.82 -15.12 -17.88
C SER A 110 3.34 -14.80 -17.78
N LEU A 111 2.99 -13.85 -16.88
CA LEU A 111 1.62 -13.36 -16.66
C LEU A 111 1.51 -11.92 -17.19
N THR A 112 0.52 -11.68 -18.05
CA THR A 112 0.19 -10.37 -18.62
C THR A 112 -0.98 -9.73 -17.89
N GLY A 113 -1.03 -8.39 -17.87
CA GLY A 113 -2.10 -7.58 -17.30
C GLY A 113 -1.61 -6.58 -16.24
N LEU A 114 -0.35 -6.64 -15.79
CA LEU A 114 0.25 -5.71 -14.85
C LEU A 114 1.39 -4.87 -15.45
N GLU A 115 1.56 -4.87 -16.77
CA GLU A 115 2.61 -4.10 -17.45
C GLU A 115 2.51 -2.60 -17.14
N PHE A 116 1.27 -2.06 -17.10
CA PHE A 116 0.99 -0.66 -16.76
C PHE A 116 1.55 -0.24 -15.39
N ALA A 117 1.72 -1.20 -14.48
CA ALA A 117 2.15 -0.94 -13.11
C ALA A 117 3.67 -0.71 -12.99
N SER A 118 4.45 -1.11 -13.99
CA SER A 118 5.93 -1.10 -13.97
C SER A 118 6.52 0.28 -13.70
N GLY A 119 5.92 1.33 -14.27
CA GLY A 119 6.35 2.73 -14.14
C GLY A 119 5.63 3.54 -13.07
N ILE A 120 4.65 2.97 -12.35
CA ILE A 120 3.89 3.71 -11.34
C ILE A 120 4.68 3.74 -10.01
N PRO A 121 5.09 4.94 -9.53
CA PRO A 121 5.83 5.07 -8.28
C PRO A 121 4.88 4.97 -7.09
N GLY A 122 4.61 3.77 -6.61
CA GLY A 122 3.67 3.58 -5.49
C GLY A 122 3.73 2.17 -4.93
N THR A 123 2.90 1.90 -3.94
CA THR A 123 2.68 0.58 -3.35
C THR A 123 1.35 0.00 -3.80
N VAL A 124 1.16 -1.30 -3.64
CA VAL A 124 -0.09 -2.01 -3.93
C VAL A 124 -1.28 -1.33 -3.23
N ALA A 125 -1.17 -1.05 -1.93
CA ALA A 125 -2.26 -0.36 -1.22
C ALA A 125 -2.54 1.04 -1.78
N GLY A 126 -1.51 1.84 -2.06
CA GLY A 126 -1.67 3.16 -2.68
C GLY A 126 -2.27 3.08 -4.08
N GLY A 127 -1.89 2.06 -4.85
CA GLY A 127 -2.45 1.76 -6.17
C GLY A 127 -3.94 1.43 -6.10
N ILE A 128 -4.35 0.58 -5.16
CA ILE A 128 -5.76 0.22 -4.95
C ILE A 128 -6.56 1.42 -4.47
N PHE A 129 -6.02 2.17 -3.49
CA PHE A 129 -6.67 3.36 -2.93
C PHE A 129 -7.08 4.35 -4.02
N MET A 130 -6.20 4.56 -5.01
CA MET A 130 -6.38 5.52 -6.10
C MET A 130 -6.85 4.87 -7.41
N ASN A 131 -7.14 3.56 -7.45
CA ASN A 131 -7.32 2.84 -8.71
C ASN A 131 -6.26 3.25 -9.74
N ALA A 132 -4.98 3.09 -9.36
CA ALA A 132 -3.87 3.57 -10.17
C ALA A 132 -3.85 2.93 -11.54
N GLY A 133 -3.55 3.72 -12.55
CA GLY A 133 -3.48 3.27 -13.93
C GLY A 133 -2.55 4.13 -14.79
N ALA A 134 -2.05 3.54 -15.85
CA ALA A 134 -1.22 4.13 -16.88
C ALA A 134 -1.34 3.29 -18.17
N TYR A 135 -1.08 3.90 -19.35
CA TYR A 135 -1.03 3.17 -20.63
C TYR A 135 -2.24 2.25 -20.85
N ASP A 136 -3.46 2.79 -20.66
CA ASP A 136 -4.75 2.11 -20.85
C ASP A 136 -5.03 0.91 -19.91
N GLY A 137 -4.17 0.64 -18.91
CA GLY A 137 -4.38 -0.34 -17.86
C GLY A 137 -4.59 0.30 -16.50
N GLU A 138 -5.40 -0.30 -15.64
CA GLU A 138 -5.62 0.17 -14.27
C GLU A 138 -5.87 -1.01 -13.30
N ILE A 139 -5.74 -0.75 -12.00
CA ILE A 139 -5.89 -1.77 -10.95
C ILE A 139 -7.22 -2.52 -11.08
N LYS A 140 -8.32 -1.83 -11.40
CA LYS A 140 -9.65 -2.48 -11.52
C LYS A 140 -9.70 -3.59 -12.57
N ASP A 141 -8.80 -3.58 -13.56
CA ASP A 141 -8.83 -4.58 -14.63
C ASP A 141 -8.36 -5.95 -14.15
N VAL A 142 -7.47 -5.97 -13.16
CA VAL A 142 -6.77 -7.19 -12.71
C VAL A 142 -7.04 -7.59 -11.26
N ILE A 143 -7.56 -6.69 -10.41
CA ILE A 143 -7.85 -7.00 -9.01
C ILE A 143 -9.06 -7.93 -8.89
N VAL A 144 -8.97 -8.89 -7.97
CA VAL A 144 -10.06 -9.81 -7.60
C VAL A 144 -10.66 -9.39 -6.26
N GLU A 145 -9.80 -9.16 -5.29
CA GLU A 145 -10.20 -8.78 -3.93
C GLU A 145 -9.09 -8.00 -3.23
N ALA A 146 -9.46 -7.18 -2.26
CA ALA A 146 -8.55 -6.51 -1.35
C ALA A 146 -8.82 -6.90 0.09
N TYR A 147 -7.76 -7.04 0.86
CA TYR A 147 -7.80 -7.31 2.30
C TYR A 147 -7.59 -6.00 3.06
N ALA A 148 -8.37 -5.79 4.11
CA ALA A 148 -8.27 -4.58 4.90
C ALA A 148 -8.60 -4.84 6.37
N VAL A 149 -8.25 -3.88 7.22
CA VAL A 149 -8.63 -3.86 8.63
C VAL A 149 -9.32 -2.54 8.96
N ASP A 150 -10.28 -2.60 9.87
CA ASP A 150 -10.87 -1.39 10.46
C ASP A 150 -10.04 -0.86 11.64
N LYS A 151 -10.46 0.25 12.24
CA LYS A 151 -9.80 0.87 13.40
C LYS A 151 -9.77 0.00 14.66
N ASP A 152 -10.61 -1.02 14.73
CA ASP A 152 -10.64 -1.97 15.85
C ASP A 152 -9.84 -3.25 15.56
N GLY A 153 -9.23 -3.33 14.37
CA GLY A 153 -8.40 -4.44 13.92
C GLY A 153 -9.21 -5.62 13.37
N ASN A 154 -10.50 -5.44 13.08
CA ASN A 154 -11.31 -6.46 12.44
C ASN A 154 -10.94 -6.55 10.97
N LYS A 155 -10.65 -7.77 10.50
CA LYS A 155 -10.31 -8.04 9.11
C LYS A 155 -11.58 -8.06 8.24
N LYS A 156 -11.48 -7.47 7.07
CA LYS A 156 -12.51 -7.55 6.02
C LYS A 156 -11.86 -7.80 4.67
N THR A 157 -12.49 -8.68 3.88
CA THR A 157 -12.18 -8.86 2.46
C THR A 157 -13.24 -8.13 1.64
N PHE A 158 -12.79 -7.32 0.70
CA PHE A 158 -13.64 -6.61 -0.26
C PHE A 158 -13.53 -7.29 -1.62
N SER A 159 -14.65 -7.71 -2.19
CA SER A 159 -14.70 -8.17 -3.58
C SER A 159 -14.43 -7.02 -4.56
N LYS A 160 -14.13 -7.34 -5.80
CA LYS A 160 -13.92 -6.34 -6.86
C LYS A 160 -15.08 -5.34 -6.96
N GLU A 161 -16.31 -5.81 -6.84
CA GLU A 161 -17.53 -4.99 -6.90
C GLU A 161 -17.64 -4.06 -5.68
N GLU A 162 -17.31 -4.56 -4.48
CA GLU A 162 -17.32 -3.77 -3.24
C GLU A 162 -16.26 -2.68 -3.23
N LEU A 163 -15.17 -2.83 -3.99
CA LEU A 163 -14.09 -1.84 -4.10
C LEU A 163 -14.53 -0.55 -4.77
N LYS A 164 -15.61 -0.57 -5.59
CA LYS A 164 -16.18 0.61 -6.29
C LYS A 164 -15.12 1.43 -7.04
N LEU A 165 -14.18 0.74 -7.69
CA LEU A 165 -13.06 1.35 -8.37
C LEU A 165 -13.51 2.19 -9.57
N SER A 166 -13.10 3.45 -9.59
CA SER A 166 -13.33 4.39 -10.68
C SER A 166 -12.12 5.33 -10.85
N TYR A 167 -12.18 6.31 -11.72
CA TYR A 167 -11.05 7.22 -11.96
C TYR A 167 -10.59 7.89 -10.66
N ARG A 168 -9.36 7.56 -10.23
CA ARG A 168 -8.71 8.08 -9.01
C ARG A 168 -9.54 7.89 -7.73
N HIS A 169 -10.33 6.81 -7.67
CA HIS A 169 -11.22 6.57 -6.55
C HIS A 169 -11.39 5.07 -6.25
N SER A 170 -11.57 4.77 -4.96
CA SER A 170 -12.00 3.48 -4.44
C SER A 170 -12.87 3.67 -3.20
N VAL A 171 -13.54 2.62 -2.76
CA VAL A 171 -14.31 2.63 -1.50
C VAL A 171 -13.49 3.09 -0.29
N PHE A 172 -12.19 2.89 -0.30
CA PHE A 172 -11.27 3.27 0.79
C PHE A 172 -11.08 4.79 0.95
N VAL A 173 -11.43 5.59 -0.06
CA VAL A 173 -11.45 7.06 0.04
C VAL A 173 -12.58 7.52 0.97
N ASP A 174 -13.69 6.78 1.01
CA ASP A 174 -14.92 7.14 1.70
C ASP A 174 -15.06 6.48 3.08
N ASN A 175 -14.08 5.69 3.50
CA ASN A 175 -14.12 4.98 4.79
C ASN A 175 -12.74 4.84 5.43
N ASP A 176 -12.73 4.38 6.68
CA ASP A 176 -11.54 4.31 7.53
C ASP A 176 -10.83 2.94 7.49
N TYR A 177 -11.10 2.10 6.50
CA TYR A 177 -10.38 0.83 6.35
C TYR A 177 -8.96 1.05 5.84
N ILE A 178 -8.03 0.28 6.38
CA ILE A 178 -6.62 0.26 5.99
C ILE A 178 -6.35 -0.99 5.18
N ILE A 179 -5.93 -0.82 3.94
CA ILE A 179 -5.60 -1.90 3.02
C ILE A 179 -4.36 -2.62 3.53
N THR A 180 -4.44 -3.94 3.71
CA THR A 180 -3.34 -4.79 4.18
C THR A 180 -2.74 -5.63 3.06
N GLY A 181 -3.45 -5.82 1.95
CA GLY A 181 -2.99 -6.59 0.79
C GLY A 181 -4.07 -6.78 -0.24
N ALA A 182 -3.77 -7.52 -1.29
CA ALA A 182 -4.74 -7.85 -2.35
C ALA A 182 -4.37 -9.11 -3.12
N LYS A 183 -5.37 -9.63 -3.85
CA LYS A 183 -5.24 -10.68 -4.85
C LYS A 183 -5.54 -10.12 -6.24
N PHE A 184 -4.67 -10.46 -7.17
CA PHE A 184 -4.80 -10.12 -8.59
C PHE A 184 -4.92 -11.40 -9.41
N ALA A 185 -5.78 -11.42 -10.43
CA ALA A 185 -5.89 -12.51 -11.40
C ALA A 185 -5.41 -11.99 -12.76
N LEU A 186 -4.47 -12.72 -13.33
CA LEU A 186 -3.79 -12.37 -14.57
C LEU A 186 -4.01 -13.45 -15.62
N LYS A 187 -3.43 -13.30 -16.79
CA LYS A 187 -3.50 -14.27 -17.88
C LYS A 187 -2.11 -14.72 -18.29
N LYS A 188 -1.96 -15.94 -18.78
CA LYS A 188 -0.73 -16.36 -19.42
C LYS A 188 -0.46 -15.51 -20.66
N GLY A 189 0.79 -15.05 -20.79
CA GLY A 189 1.25 -14.24 -21.91
C GLY A 189 2.61 -14.69 -22.44
N ASN A 190 3.02 -14.08 -23.55
CA ASN A 190 4.36 -14.29 -24.07
C ASN A 190 5.34 -13.38 -23.28
N LYS A 191 6.35 -14.00 -22.68
CA LYS A 191 7.31 -13.31 -21.82
C LYS A 191 8.05 -12.18 -22.54
N GLU A 192 8.46 -12.40 -23.80
CA GLU A 192 9.15 -11.40 -24.59
C GLU A 192 8.30 -10.17 -24.87
N VAL A 193 6.99 -10.38 -25.13
CA VAL A 193 6.03 -9.29 -25.33
C VAL A 193 5.83 -8.51 -24.04
N ILE A 194 5.65 -9.20 -22.90
CA ILE A 194 5.46 -8.58 -21.58
C ILE A 194 6.65 -7.67 -21.23
N TYR A 195 7.88 -8.07 -21.52
CA TYR A 195 9.07 -7.24 -21.25
C TYR A 195 9.29 -6.10 -22.27
N ALA A 196 8.63 -6.15 -23.42
CA ALA A 196 8.75 -5.12 -24.46
C ALA A 196 7.72 -3.97 -24.30
N THR A 197 6.72 -4.18 -23.41
CA THR A 197 5.66 -3.20 -23.09
C THR A 197 6.07 -2.32 -21.93
#